data_66686021a9151f333521c771ae5818bd
#
_entry.id   66686021a9151f333521c771ae5818bd
#
_cell.length_a   1.000
_cell.length_b   1.000
_cell.length_c   1.000
_cell.angle_alpha   90.00
_cell.angle_beta   90.00
_cell.angle_gamma   90.00
#
_symmetry.space_group_name_H-M   'P 1'
#
loop_
_entity.id
_entity.type
_entity.pdbx_description
1 polymer ?
#
loop_
_entity_poly.entity_id
_entity_poly.type
_entity_poly.pdbx_seq_one_letter_code
_entity_poly.pdbx_strand_id
1 'polypeptide(L)'
;SGGYEYSQNQYVLHEDNWTVIAGVTLNLFAGGSTNSRVGMAKAEALSLKVTRDRVLDAIRLETKTAWLDLQSSRTKTDVAKVAVTQAEENLRLSRLRYREGVATATEVTDAVTLMTTAETNASKANYGVRRAEAALQYSMGRDLAAAYGNK
;
A
#
# COMPACT_ATOMS: atom_id res chain seq x y z
N SER A 1 -30.09 28.65 26.22
CA SER A 1 -29.67 29.98 25.78
C SER A 1 -30.05 30.97 26.85
N GLY A 2 -29.05 31.66 27.38
CA GLY A 2 -29.26 32.77 28.28
C GLY A 2 -29.11 34.10 27.52
N GLY A 3 -30.05 35.02 27.68
CA GLY A 3 -29.94 36.34 27.11
C GLY A 3 -30.01 37.38 28.24
N TYR A 4 -29.16 38.41 28.13
CA TYR A 4 -29.20 39.59 28.98
C TYR A 4 -29.77 40.72 28.14
N GLU A 5 -30.90 41.30 28.58
CA GLU A 5 -31.54 42.46 27.93
C GLU A 5 -31.57 43.61 28.94
N TYR A 6 -30.87 44.68 28.61
CA TYR A 6 -30.90 45.94 29.35
C TYR A 6 -31.79 46.91 28.64
N SER A 7 -32.96 47.26 29.25
CA SER A 7 -33.84 48.31 28.74
C SER A 7 -33.87 49.47 29.71
N GLN A 8 -33.41 50.63 29.24
CA GLN A 8 -33.54 51.90 29.94
C GLN A 8 -34.86 52.56 29.60
N ASN A 9 -35.85 52.47 30.45
CA ASN A 9 -37.13 53.20 30.28
C ASN A 9 -37.14 54.34 31.21
N GLN A 10 -37.27 55.60 30.64
CA GLN A 10 -37.10 56.86 31.33
C GLN A 10 -38.29 57.24 32.25
N TYR A 11 -39.33 56.41 32.31
CA TYR A 11 -40.58 56.69 33.03
C TYR A 11 -40.90 55.69 34.16
N VAL A 12 -40.02 54.76 34.47
CA VAL A 12 -40.23 53.84 35.59
C VAL A 12 -39.03 53.91 36.53
N LEU A 13 -39.34 54.08 37.83
CA LEU A 13 -38.32 54.05 38.90
C LEU A 13 -37.39 52.88 38.75
N HIS A 14 -36.09 53.14 38.86
CA HIS A 14 -35.00 52.17 38.73
C HIS A 14 -35.23 50.89 39.57
N GLU A 15 -35.65 49.83 38.91
CA GLU A 15 -35.49 48.46 39.41
C GLU A 15 -34.69 47.72 38.39
N ASP A 16 -33.49 47.27 38.78
CA ASP A 16 -32.65 46.38 37.98
C ASP A 16 -33.38 45.04 37.80
N ASN A 17 -34.09 44.92 36.69
CA ASN A 17 -34.73 43.65 36.31
C ASN A 17 -33.75 42.74 35.60
N TRP A 18 -33.35 41.71 36.27
CA TRP A 18 -32.63 40.60 35.63
C TRP A 18 -33.58 39.40 35.50
N THR A 19 -33.58 38.79 34.34
CA THR A 19 -34.40 37.60 34.06
C THR A 19 -33.51 36.46 33.65
N VAL A 20 -33.55 35.35 34.40
CA VAL A 20 -32.89 34.10 34.03
C VAL A 20 -33.97 33.12 33.56
N ILE A 21 -33.89 32.72 32.29
CA ILE A 21 -34.81 31.72 31.72
C ILE A 21 -34.06 30.42 31.52
N ALA A 22 -34.42 29.40 32.27
CA ALA A 22 -33.97 28.02 32.03
C ALA A 22 -35.14 27.25 31.38
N GLY A 23 -34.97 26.83 30.14
CA GLY A 23 -35.97 26.07 29.40
C GLY A 23 -35.47 24.62 29.11
N VAL A 24 -36.31 23.64 29.42
CA VAL A 24 -36.11 22.24 28.99
C VAL A 24 -37.13 21.95 27.89
N THR A 25 -36.65 21.69 26.68
CA THR A 25 -37.51 21.32 25.55
C THR A 25 -37.57 19.79 25.46
N LEU A 26 -38.70 19.20 25.79
CA LEU A 26 -38.98 17.79 25.62
C LEU A 26 -39.82 17.60 24.34
N ASN A 27 -39.24 16.89 23.35
CA ASN A 27 -39.97 16.52 22.16
C ASN A 27 -40.78 15.24 22.43
N LEU A 28 -42.04 15.37 22.80
CA LEU A 28 -42.91 14.27 23.19
C LEU A 28 -43.41 13.43 22.00
N PHE A 29 -43.42 13.99 20.80
CA PHE A 29 -43.84 13.27 19.58
C PHE A 29 -43.14 13.84 18.34
N ALA A 30 -42.26 13.02 17.75
CA ALA A 30 -41.47 13.38 16.57
C ALA A 30 -41.97 12.68 15.29
N GLY A 31 -43.23 12.22 15.24
CA GLY A 31 -43.81 11.57 14.05
C GLY A 31 -42.98 10.42 13.47
N GLY A 32 -42.30 9.65 14.33
CA GLY A 32 -41.40 8.52 13.88
C GLY A 32 -40.04 8.95 13.39
N SER A 33 -39.70 10.24 13.33
CA SER A 33 -38.42 10.76 12.85
C SER A 33 -37.22 10.24 13.66
N THR A 34 -37.37 10.11 14.96
CA THR A 34 -36.34 9.54 15.86
C THR A 34 -36.06 8.08 15.53
N ASN A 35 -37.12 7.28 15.31
CA ASN A 35 -36.94 5.89 14.95
C ASN A 35 -36.30 5.72 13.58
N SER A 36 -36.66 6.55 12.60
CA SER A 36 -36.03 6.59 11.28
C SER A 36 -34.56 6.99 11.36
N ARG A 37 -34.18 7.97 12.19
CA ARG A 37 -32.79 8.36 12.43
C ARG A 37 -31.97 7.22 13.05
N VAL A 38 -32.56 6.50 14.02
CA VAL A 38 -31.91 5.31 14.61
C VAL A 38 -31.73 4.22 13.56
N GLY A 39 -32.72 4.00 12.68
CA GLY A 39 -32.60 3.06 11.55
C GLY A 39 -31.50 3.43 10.59
N MET A 40 -31.41 4.71 10.20
CA MET A 40 -30.33 5.24 9.34
C MET A 40 -28.96 5.06 9.98
N ALA A 41 -28.79 5.42 11.25
CA ALA A 41 -27.52 5.27 11.95
C ALA A 41 -27.08 3.79 12.08
N LYS A 42 -28.03 2.87 12.29
CA LYS A 42 -27.73 1.43 12.29
C LYS A 42 -27.30 0.93 10.90
N ALA A 43 -27.96 1.37 9.84
CA ALA A 43 -27.60 1.02 8.45
C ALA A 43 -26.23 1.58 8.08
N GLU A 44 -25.90 2.80 8.48
CA GLU A 44 -24.60 3.42 8.30
C GLU A 44 -23.48 2.65 9.05
N ALA A 45 -23.73 2.32 10.31
CA ALA A 45 -22.79 1.52 11.10
C ALA A 45 -22.53 0.14 10.47
N LEU A 46 -23.58 -0.51 9.92
CA LEU A 46 -23.43 -1.77 9.19
C LEU A 46 -22.60 -1.59 7.91
N SER A 47 -22.88 -0.53 7.13
CA SER A 47 -22.13 -0.18 5.92
C SER A 47 -20.65 0.04 6.21
N LEU A 48 -20.33 0.78 7.26
CA LEU A 48 -18.96 1.00 7.72
C LEU A 48 -18.26 -0.29 8.14
N LYS A 49 -18.99 -1.17 8.83
CA LYS A 49 -18.45 -2.51 9.21
C LYS A 49 -18.11 -3.33 7.97
N VAL A 50 -19.01 -3.40 6.99
CA VAL A 50 -18.76 -4.13 5.73
C VAL A 50 -17.57 -3.50 4.96
N THR A 51 -17.49 -2.18 4.93
CA THR A 51 -16.38 -1.47 4.29
C THR A 51 -15.05 -1.78 4.97
N ARG A 52 -15.01 -1.77 6.31
CA ARG A 52 -13.82 -2.18 7.07
C ARG A 52 -13.40 -3.60 6.73
N ASP A 53 -14.34 -4.54 6.69
CA ASP A 53 -14.03 -5.95 6.42
C ASP A 53 -13.47 -6.12 4.99
N ARG A 54 -14.03 -5.41 4.00
CA ARG A 54 -13.47 -5.35 2.63
C ARG A 54 -12.05 -4.81 2.59
N VAL A 55 -11.76 -3.74 3.33
CA VAL A 55 -10.40 -3.17 3.40
C VAL A 55 -9.42 -4.16 4.02
N LEU A 56 -9.83 -4.86 5.09
CA LEU A 56 -8.99 -5.89 5.70
C LEU A 56 -8.70 -7.04 4.74
N ASP A 57 -9.68 -7.47 3.96
CA ASP A 57 -9.48 -8.55 2.97
C ASP A 57 -8.59 -8.08 1.81
N ALA A 58 -8.71 -6.81 1.37
CA ALA A 58 -7.83 -6.22 0.39
C ALA A 58 -6.36 -6.19 0.87
N ILE A 59 -6.12 -5.77 2.12
CA ILE A 59 -4.78 -5.76 2.72
C ILE A 59 -4.20 -7.18 2.80
N ARG A 60 -5.00 -8.15 3.21
CA ARG A 60 -4.57 -9.57 3.27
C ARG A 60 -4.18 -10.09 1.88
N LEU A 61 -4.98 -9.78 0.86
CA LEU A 61 -4.71 -10.17 -0.51
C LEU A 61 -3.43 -9.53 -1.02
N GLU A 62 -3.27 -8.22 -0.82
CA GLU A 62 -2.07 -7.46 -1.23
C GLU A 62 -0.80 -8.03 -0.59
N THR A 63 -0.81 -8.26 0.72
CA THR A 63 0.33 -8.83 1.45
C THR A 63 0.66 -10.24 0.95
N LYS A 64 -0.36 -11.08 0.72
CA LYS A 64 -0.17 -12.42 0.19
C LYS A 64 0.42 -12.40 -1.22
N THR A 65 -0.07 -11.52 -2.08
CA THR A 65 0.44 -11.35 -3.44
C THR A 65 1.91 -10.89 -3.41
N ALA A 66 2.24 -9.88 -2.62
CA ALA A 66 3.61 -9.39 -2.47
C ALA A 66 4.56 -10.48 -1.94
N TRP A 67 4.11 -11.34 -1.03
CA TRP A 67 4.88 -12.48 -0.55
C TRP A 67 5.15 -13.52 -1.64
N LEU A 68 4.12 -13.86 -2.44
CA LEU A 68 4.27 -14.80 -3.56
C LEU A 68 5.19 -14.24 -4.65
N ASP A 69 5.11 -12.93 -4.92
CA ASP A 69 5.98 -12.25 -5.86
C ASP A 69 7.45 -12.26 -5.39
N LEU A 70 7.68 -12.09 -4.09
CA LEU A 70 9.02 -12.23 -3.51
C LEU A 70 9.56 -13.66 -3.69
N GLN A 71 8.75 -14.68 -3.40
CA GLN A 71 9.14 -16.07 -3.57
C GLN A 71 9.45 -16.37 -5.04
N SER A 72 8.61 -15.95 -5.97
CA SER A 72 8.83 -16.09 -7.42
C SER A 72 10.12 -15.36 -7.87
N SER A 73 10.38 -14.16 -7.36
CA SER A 73 11.58 -13.40 -7.69
C SER A 73 12.86 -14.08 -7.19
N ARG A 74 12.84 -14.71 -6.02
CA ARG A 74 13.96 -15.52 -5.52
C ARG A 74 14.24 -16.72 -6.43
N THR A 75 13.21 -17.47 -6.81
CA THR A 75 13.36 -18.59 -7.75
C THR A 75 13.92 -18.12 -9.10
N LYS A 76 13.46 -16.98 -9.63
CA LYS A 76 14.00 -16.37 -10.86
C LYS A 76 15.49 -16.05 -10.74
N THR A 77 15.95 -15.60 -9.57
CA THR A 77 17.37 -15.33 -9.32
C THR A 77 18.20 -16.59 -9.34
N ASP A 78 17.69 -17.67 -8.76
CA ASP A 78 18.43 -18.96 -8.77
C ASP A 78 18.51 -19.55 -10.18
N VAL A 79 17.43 -19.47 -10.96
CA VAL A 79 17.43 -19.87 -12.38
C VAL A 79 18.41 -19.01 -13.19
N ALA A 80 18.43 -17.69 -12.95
CA ALA A 80 19.33 -16.79 -13.66
C ALA A 80 20.82 -17.07 -13.35
N LYS A 81 21.16 -17.43 -12.11
CA LYS A 81 22.52 -17.85 -11.75
C LYS A 81 22.94 -19.10 -12.52
N VAL A 82 22.09 -20.11 -12.61
CA VAL A 82 22.35 -21.31 -13.36
C VAL A 82 22.55 -20.99 -14.85
N ALA A 83 21.72 -20.10 -15.41
CA ALA A 83 21.86 -19.65 -16.79
C ALA A 83 23.19 -18.93 -17.06
N VAL A 84 23.69 -18.12 -16.11
CA VAL A 84 25.04 -17.51 -16.22
C VAL A 84 26.11 -18.59 -16.28
N THR A 85 26.11 -19.56 -15.36
CA THR A 85 27.11 -20.67 -15.35
C THR A 85 27.07 -21.45 -16.64
N GLN A 86 25.88 -21.72 -17.20
CA GLN A 86 25.76 -22.43 -18.49
C GLN A 86 26.29 -21.57 -19.65
N ALA A 87 26.05 -20.26 -19.64
CA ALA A 87 26.55 -19.37 -20.68
C ALA A 87 28.07 -19.19 -20.61
N GLU A 88 28.66 -19.15 -19.41
CA GLU A 88 30.11 -19.15 -19.18
C GLU A 88 30.76 -20.40 -19.79
N GLU A 89 30.21 -21.55 -19.48
CA GLU A 89 30.76 -22.82 -20.00
C GLU A 89 30.57 -22.91 -21.51
N ASN A 90 29.42 -22.49 -22.04
CA ASN A 90 29.22 -22.41 -23.49
C ASN A 90 30.25 -21.51 -24.17
N LEU A 91 30.52 -20.34 -23.63
CA LEU A 91 31.51 -19.39 -24.14
C LEU A 91 32.95 -20.02 -24.06
N ARG A 92 33.27 -20.68 -22.96
CA ARG A 92 34.55 -21.37 -22.78
C ARG A 92 34.75 -22.42 -23.84
N LEU A 93 33.75 -23.27 -24.08
CA LEU A 93 33.78 -24.33 -25.09
C LEU A 93 33.85 -23.78 -26.52
N SER A 94 33.06 -22.74 -26.84
CA SER A 94 33.08 -22.11 -28.16
C SER A 94 34.46 -21.52 -28.47
N ARG A 95 35.10 -20.85 -27.50
CA ARG A 95 36.46 -20.35 -27.63
C ARG A 95 37.50 -21.47 -27.82
N LEU A 96 37.35 -22.60 -27.14
CA LEU A 96 38.22 -23.73 -27.30
C LEU A 96 38.08 -24.31 -28.71
N ARG A 97 36.87 -24.60 -29.15
CA ARG A 97 36.57 -25.12 -30.50
C ARG A 97 37.07 -24.20 -31.62
N TYR A 98 36.95 -22.88 -31.41
CA TYR A 98 37.47 -21.91 -32.37
C TYR A 98 39.02 -21.97 -32.46
N ARG A 99 39.72 -22.10 -31.33
CA ARG A 99 41.19 -22.24 -31.30
C ARG A 99 41.67 -23.55 -31.99
N GLU A 100 40.89 -24.62 -31.86
CA GLU A 100 41.13 -25.88 -32.53
C GLU A 100 40.71 -25.90 -34.01
N GLY A 101 40.20 -24.79 -34.53
CA GLY A 101 39.79 -24.65 -35.93
C GLY A 101 38.47 -25.36 -36.28
N VAL A 102 37.70 -25.85 -35.29
CA VAL A 102 36.44 -26.59 -35.50
C VAL A 102 35.18 -25.78 -35.26
N ALA A 103 35.32 -24.49 -34.94
CA ALA A 103 34.19 -23.55 -34.81
C ALA A 103 34.50 -22.23 -35.53
N THR A 104 33.45 -21.46 -35.82
CA THR A 104 33.54 -20.16 -36.50
C THR A 104 33.67 -19.01 -35.50
N ALA A 105 34.18 -17.84 -35.96
CA ALA A 105 34.17 -16.62 -35.17
C ALA A 105 32.73 -16.18 -34.82
N THR A 106 31.77 -16.45 -35.67
CA THR A 106 30.36 -16.17 -35.44
C THR A 106 29.83 -16.92 -34.22
N GLU A 107 30.16 -18.22 -34.09
CA GLU A 107 29.76 -19.04 -32.93
C GLU A 107 30.32 -18.47 -31.60
N VAL A 108 31.54 -17.94 -31.63
CA VAL A 108 32.11 -17.27 -30.43
C VAL A 108 31.39 -15.96 -30.13
N THR A 109 31.05 -15.17 -31.16
CA THR A 109 30.31 -13.92 -30.98
C THR A 109 28.91 -14.19 -30.42
N ASP A 110 28.22 -15.22 -30.91
CA ASP A 110 26.92 -15.65 -30.40
C ASP A 110 27.01 -16.09 -28.94
N ALA A 111 28.04 -16.83 -28.59
CA ALA A 111 28.29 -17.26 -27.20
C ALA A 111 28.57 -16.04 -26.27
N VAL A 112 29.30 -15.03 -26.73
CA VAL A 112 29.50 -13.75 -25.99
C VAL A 112 28.17 -13.02 -25.79
N THR A 113 27.37 -12.97 -26.82
CA THR A 113 26.03 -12.32 -26.75
C THR A 113 25.12 -13.04 -25.75
N LEU A 114 25.13 -14.38 -25.76
CA LEU A 114 24.38 -15.21 -24.80
C LEU A 114 24.86 -14.98 -23.38
N MET A 115 26.17 -14.89 -23.16
CA MET A 115 26.77 -14.61 -21.85
C MET A 115 26.34 -13.24 -21.33
N THR A 116 26.46 -12.19 -22.13
CA THR A 116 26.05 -10.82 -21.76
C THR A 116 24.55 -10.75 -21.45
N THR A 117 23.75 -11.51 -22.20
CA THR A 117 22.31 -11.60 -21.96
C THR A 117 22.01 -12.28 -20.64
N ALA A 118 22.69 -13.39 -20.32
CA ALA A 118 22.52 -14.11 -19.06
C ALA A 118 22.93 -13.25 -17.86
N GLU A 119 24.06 -12.54 -17.92
CA GLU A 119 24.51 -11.61 -16.86
C GLU A 119 23.51 -10.46 -16.66
N THR A 120 23.01 -9.89 -17.75
CA THR A 120 22.00 -8.84 -17.69
C THR A 120 20.71 -9.34 -17.01
N ASN A 121 20.27 -10.55 -17.35
CA ASN A 121 19.09 -11.15 -16.75
C ASN A 121 19.31 -11.49 -15.28
N ALA A 122 20.49 -11.94 -14.89
CA ALA A 122 20.84 -12.19 -13.49
C ALA A 122 20.83 -10.88 -12.67
N SER A 123 21.37 -9.81 -13.24
CA SER A 123 21.31 -8.49 -12.62
C SER A 123 19.86 -8.01 -12.44
N LYS A 124 19.03 -8.11 -13.47
CA LYS A 124 17.59 -7.78 -13.41
C LYS A 124 16.86 -8.62 -12.36
N ALA A 125 17.16 -9.92 -12.26
CA ALA A 125 16.56 -10.81 -11.27
C ALA A 125 16.93 -10.40 -9.84
N ASN A 126 18.19 -10.05 -9.57
CA ASN A 126 18.65 -9.56 -8.28
C ASN A 126 17.94 -8.25 -7.86
N TYR A 127 17.81 -7.29 -8.78
CA TYR A 127 17.01 -6.08 -8.52
C TYR A 127 15.52 -6.38 -8.32
N GLY A 128 15.01 -7.40 -9.03
CA GLY A 128 13.64 -7.89 -8.87
C GLY A 128 13.34 -8.34 -7.45
N VAL A 129 14.27 -9.09 -6.82
CA VAL A 129 14.13 -9.49 -5.40
C VAL A 129 14.07 -8.28 -4.48
N ARG A 130 14.99 -7.29 -4.65
CA ARG A 130 15.00 -6.09 -3.81
C ARG A 130 13.70 -5.30 -3.93
N ARG A 131 13.17 -5.17 -5.14
CA ARG A 131 11.88 -4.52 -5.38
C ARG A 131 10.72 -5.28 -4.72
N ALA A 132 10.71 -6.61 -4.83
CA ALA A 132 9.68 -7.44 -4.21
C ALA A 132 9.75 -7.42 -2.67
N GLU A 133 10.96 -7.37 -2.09
CA GLU A 133 11.16 -7.17 -0.64
C GLU A 133 10.60 -5.82 -0.18
N ALA A 134 10.88 -4.74 -0.91
CA ALA A 134 10.33 -3.42 -0.60
C ALA A 134 8.79 -3.40 -0.72
N ALA A 135 8.23 -4.01 -1.76
CA ALA A 135 6.78 -4.12 -1.95
C ALA A 135 6.12 -4.90 -0.80
N LEU A 136 6.72 -5.99 -0.34
CA LEU A 136 6.22 -6.73 0.82
C LEU A 136 6.27 -5.90 2.11
N GLN A 137 7.36 -5.18 2.35
CA GLN A 137 7.46 -4.29 3.52
C GLN A 137 6.41 -3.18 3.49
N TYR A 138 6.19 -2.59 2.31
CA TYR A 138 5.15 -1.60 2.11
C TYR A 138 3.74 -2.16 2.41
N SER A 139 3.41 -3.33 1.88
CA SER A 139 2.10 -3.98 2.11
C SER A 139 1.87 -4.37 3.59
N MET A 140 2.96 -4.53 4.36
CA MET A 140 2.91 -4.74 5.81
C MET A 140 2.83 -3.43 6.62
N GLY A 141 2.76 -2.27 5.96
CA GLY A 141 2.71 -0.97 6.62
C GLY A 141 4.03 -0.51 7.24
N ARG A 142 5.18 -1.06 6.82
CA ARG A 142 6.49 -0.58 7.29
C ARG A 142 6.90 0.69 6.57
N ASP A 143 7.44 1.64 7.32
CA ASP A 143 8.02 2.85 6.75
C ASP A 143 9.33 2.50 6.01
N LEU A 144 9.29 2.61 4.68
CA LEU A 144 10.44 2.34 3.81
C LEU A 144 11.54 3.40 3.97
N ALA A 145 11.20 4.64 4.32
CA ALA A 145 12.18 5.69 4.56
C ALA A 145 13.05 5.37 5.79
N ALA A 146 12.44 4.81 6.85
CA ALA A 146 13.18 4.34 8.02
C ALA A 146 14.04 3.09 7.71
N ALA A 147 13.59 2.23 6.78
CA ALA A 147 14.29 1.00 6.45
C ALA A 147 15.45 1.19 5.45
N TYR A 148 15.37 2.17 4.54
CA TYR A 148 16.32 2.37 3.42
C TYR A 148 16.90 3.79 3.33
N GLY A 149 16.42 4.75 4.12
CA GLY A 149 16.79 6.17 4.04
C GLY A 149 18.10 6.57 4.71
N ASN A 150 18.82 5.63 5.32
CA ASN A 150 20.02 5.91 6.11
C ASN A 150 21.27 5.18 5.54
N LYS A 151 21.48 5.28 4.22
CA LYS A 151 22.76 4.86 3.60
C LYS A 151 23.28 5.93 2.68
#